data_a2ebe3edf58d39f63bd6496845b23390
#
_entry.id   a2ebe3edf58d39f63bd6496845b23390
#
_cell.length_a   1.000
_cell.length_b   1.000
_cell.length_c   1.000
_cell.angle_alpha   90.00
_cell.angle_beta   90.00
_cell.angle_gamma   90.00
#
_symmetry.space_group_name_H-M   'P 1'
#
loop_
_entity.id
_entity.type
_entity.pdbx_description
1 polymer ?
#
loop_
_entity_poly.entity_id
_entity_poly.type
_entity_poly.pdbx_seq_one_letter_code
_entity_poly.pdbx_strand_id
1 'polypeptide(L)'
;MNNFLYYFIILPLSYLNTNILYLVSNFLAFVLSKLLKYRYQIITKNLSKSFPNKTKGELHKLRNSFYHHFSDLIIESLKGFTISENQIKKKISIKNKEVLNDFALKGQNVILIGGHFNNWEMSAQKLPLECNHELFAIYKPLSNKFFDKKMKSSRGKFGLKMIPMKETKNYFKTSNTKPRAIIFGSDQRPSNPKNAHWTNFLNQDTGFLFGAEKYAKEFNWPVVYVSIQKLKRGHYDLKFELITSNPKVEPSGKIIESFASFLERDIINSPQFWLWTHNRWKIIRN
;
A
#
# COMPACT_ATOMS: atom_id res chain seq x y z
N MET A 1 13.25 16.77 -20.17
CA MET A 1 12.48 15.52 -20.36
C MET A 1 11.43 15.30 -19.26
N ASN A 2 11.75 15.35 -17.98
CA ASN A 2 10.79 15.09 -16.88
C ASN A 2 9.60 16.07 -16.84
N ASN A 3 9.87 17.37 -16.99
CA ASN A 3 8.81 18.40 -17.02
C ASN A 3 7.88 18.20 -18.21
N PHE A 4 8.43 17.89 -19.40
CA PHE A 4 7.64 17.61 -20.59
C PHE A 4 6.71 16.42 -20.35
N LEU A 5 7.23 15.27 -19.89
CA LEU A 5 6.42 14.07 -19.59
C LEU A 5 5.29 14.39 -18.60
N TYR A 6 5.57 15.17 -17.57
CA TYR A 6 4.56 15.50 -16.56
C TYR A 6 3.49 16.46 -17.11
N TYR A 7 3.88 17.58 -17.70
CA TYR A 7 2.93 18.62 -18.09
C TYR A 7 2.18 18.31 -19.40
N PHE A 8 2.78 17.57 -20.32
CA PHE A 8 2.18 17.28 -21.63
C PHE A 8 1.57 15.89 -21.75
N ILE A 9 1.87 14.97 -20.84
CA ILE A 9 1.32 13.60 -20.87
C ILE A 9 0.58 13.29 -19.58
N ILE A 10 1.25 13.26 -18.42
CA ILE A 10 0.67 12.79 -17.17
C ILE A 10 -0.47 13.69 -16.71
N LEU A 11 -0.24 14.99 -16.65
CA LEU A 11 -1.22 15.94 -16.16
C LEU A 11 -2.47 16.03 -17.07
N PRO A 12 -2.37 16.16 -18.40
CA PRO A 12 -3.53 16.12 -19.29
C PRO A 12 -4.32 14.81 -19.18
N LEU A 13 -3.63 13.66 -19.18
CA LEU A 13 -4.29 12.37 -18.97
C LEU A 13 -5.07 12.34 -17.66
N SER A 14 -4.53 12.91 -16.59
CA SER A 14 -5.19 12.91 -15.27
C SER A 14 -6.51 13.71 -15.23
N TYR A 15 -6.73 14.64 -16.16
CA TYR A 15 -7.99 15.37 -16.30
C TYR A 15 -9.08 14.58 -17.02
N LEU A 16 -8.72 13.55 -17.78
CA LEU A 16 -9.70 12.79 -18.55
C LEU A 16 -10.77 12.14 -17.65
N ASN A 17 -11.93 11.92 -18.26
CA ASN A 17 -13.00 11.17 -17.63
C ASN A 17 -12.54 9.74 -17.28
N THR A 18 -13.01 9.22 -16.16
CA THR A 18 -12.63 7.90 -15.66
C THR A 18 -12.89 6.77 -16.68
N ASN A 19 -13.98 6.87 -17.47
CA ASN A 19 -14.27 5.85 -18.49
C ASN A 19 -13.22 5.83 -19.61
N ILE A 20 -12.79 7.01 -20.07
CA ILE A 20 -11.71 7.13 -21.07
C ILE A 20 -10.39 6.61 -20.48
N LEU A 21 -10.11 6.95 -19.24
CA LEU A 21 -8.93 6.43 -18.53
C LEU A 21 -8.92 4.90 -18.45
N TYR A 22 -10.07 4.25 -18.30
CA TYR A 22 -10.12 2.79 -18.31
C TYR A 22 -9.95 2.16 -19.70
N LEU A 23 -10.27 2.86 -20.77
CA LEU A 23 -9.87 2.43 -22.12
C LEU A 23 -8.34 2.46 -22.27
N VAL A 24 -7.71 3.54 -21.81
CA VAL A 24 -6.24 3.64 -21.77
C VAL A 24 -5.64 2.53 -20.89
N SER A 25 -6.26 2.23 -19.73
CA SER A 25 -5.83 1.15 -18.85
C SER A 25 -5.90 -0.22 -19.55
N ASN A 26 -6.97 -0.51 -20.28
CA ASN A 26 -7.10 -1.78 -21.02
C ASN A 26 -5.99 -1.91 -22.09
N PHE A 27 -5.72 -0.83 -22.82
CA PHE A 27 -4.62 -0.82 -23.77
C PHE A 27 -3.26 -1.00 -23.08
N LEU A 28 -3.03 -0.32 -21.96
CA LEU A 28 -1.81 -0.48 -21.15
C LEU A 28 -1.65 -1.93 -20.66
N ALA A 29 -2.74 -2.58 -20.22
CA ALA A 29 -2.71 -3.98 -19.80
C ALA A 29 -2.27 -4.91 -20.94
N PHE A 30 -2.76 -4.68 -22.16
CA PHE A 30 -2.32 -5.41 -23.34
C PHE A 30 -0.82 -5.18 -23.61
N VAL A 31 -0.37 -3.92 -23.62
CA VAL A 31 1.05 -3.58 -23.85
C VAL A 31 1.94 -4.24 -22.81
N LEU A 32 1.62 -4.12 -21.51
CA LEU A 32 2.44 -4.67 -20.43
C LEU A 32 2.45 -6.20 -20.43
N SER A 33 1.33 -6.85 -20.73
CA SER A 33 1.21 -8.32 -20.64
C SER A 33 1.69 -9.03 -21.89
N LYS A 34 1.41 -8.48 -23.09
CA LYS A 34 1.65 -9.18 -24.37
C LYS A 34 2.88 -8.67 -25.09
N LEU A 35 3.05 -7.35 -25.19
CA LEU A 35 4.17 -6.77 -25.95
C LEU A 35 5.44 -6.71 -25.11
N LEU A 36 5.42 -6.04 -23.98
CA LEU A 36 6.61 -5.83 -23.15
C LEU A 36 6.90 -6.99 -22.20
N LYS A 37 5.90 -7.83 -21.93
CA LYS A 37 5.99 -8.92 -20.92
C LYS A 37 6.62 -8.41 -19.61
N TYR A 38 6.16 -7.22 -19.16
CA TYR A 38 6.74 -6.50 -18.04
C TYR A 38 6.81 -7.37 -16.78
N ARG A 39 8.02 -7.65 -16.31
CA ARG A 39 8.31 -8.50 -15.15
C ARG A 39 7.64 -9.88 -15.17
N TYR A 40 7.37 -10.42 -16.34
CA TYR A 40 6.65 -11.68 -16.53
C TYR A 40 7.23 -12.84 -15.72
N GLN A 41 8.55 -13.00 -15.73
CA GLN A 41 9.23 -14.09 -15.00
C GLN A 41 9.06 -13.94 -13.48
N ILE A 42 9.17 -12.70 -12.96
CA ILE A 42 9.01 -12.42 -11.54
C ILE A 42 7.57 -12.73 -11.10
N ILE A 43 6.58 -12.23 -11.84
CA ILE A 43 5.16 -12.44 -11.53
C ILE A 43 4.84 -13.94 -11.58
N THR A 44 5.28 -14.64 -12.62
CA THR A 44 5.04 -16.09 -12.77
C THR A 44 5.67 -16.89 -11.63
N LYS A 45 6.94 -16.60 -11.29
CA LYS A 45 7.64 -17.25 -10.18
C LYS A 45 6.94 -17.00 -8.84
N ASN A 46 6.56 -15.75 -8.58
CA ASN A 46 5.86 -15.38 -7.34
C ASN A 46 4.53 -16.13 -7.23
N LEU A 47 3.70 -16.12 -8.29
CA LEU A 47 2.39 -16.77 -8.30
C LEU A 47 2.52 -18.30 -8.16
N SER A 48 3.43 -18.96 -8.89
CA SER A 48 3.57 -20.41 -8.84
C SER A 48 4.04 -20.92 -7.47
N LYS A 49 4.91 -20.18 -6.79
CA LYS A 49 5.36 -20.52 -5.44
C LYS A 49 4.32 -20.23 -4.37
N SER A 50 3.55 -19.16 -4.54
CA SER A 50 2.50 -18.77 -3.59
C SER A 50 1.24 -19.63 -3.69
N PHE A 51 0.99 -20.23 -4.87
CA PHE A 51 -0.18 -21.07 -5.12
C PHE A 51 0.21 -22.39 -5.79
N PRO A 52 0.94 -23.27 -5.07
CA PRO A 52 1.50 -24.50 -5.65
C PRO A 52 0.44 -25.47 -6.17
N ASN A 53 -0.77 -25.41 -5.61
CA ASN A 53 -1.88 -26.29 -5.98
C ASN A 53 -2.68 -25.80 -7.20
N LYS A 54 -2.38 -24.61 -7.74
CA LYS A 54 -3.06 -24.10 -8.93
C LYS A 54 -2.43 -24.64 -10.21
N THR A 55 -3.29 -25.02 -11.14
CA THR A 55 -2.87 -25.44 -12.49
C THR A 55 -2.19 -24.31 -13.25
N LYS A 56 -1.39 -24.66 -14.28
CA LYS A 56 -0.78 -23.67 -15.17
C LYS A 56 -1.81 -22.74 -15.83
N GLY A 57 -3.00 -23.26 -16.16
CA GLY A 57 -4.10 -22.49 -16.73
C GLY A 57 -4.67 -21.45 -15.74
N GLU A 58 -4.87 -21.83 -14.48
CA GLU A 58 -5.33 -20.92 -13.43
C GLU A 58 -4.30 -19.81 -13.13
N LEU A 59 -3.03 -20.18 -13.03
CA LEU A 59 -1.94 -19.21 -12.85
C LEU A 59 -1.83 -18.24 -14.04
N HIS A 60 -2.09 -18.70 -15.26
CA HIS A 60 -2.14 -17.84 -16.44
C HIS A 60 -3.31 -16.85 -16.37
N LYS A 61 -4.52 -17.32 -16.02
CA LYS A 61 -5.70 -16.45 -15.84
C LYS A 61 -5.42 -15.41 -14.74
N LEU A 62 -4.89 -15.85 -13.59
CA LEU A 62 -4.57 -14.97 -12.47
C LEU A 62 -3.55 -13.89 -12.86
N ARG A 63 -2.49 -14.26 -13.57
CA ARG A 63 -1.48 -13.30 -14.06
C ARG A 63 -2.10 -12.27 -15.01
N ASN A 64 -2.99 -12.68 -15.91
CA ASN A 64 -3.67 -11.76 -16.82
C ASN A 64 -4.58 -10.79 -16.02
N SER A 65 -5.36 -11.30 -15.06
CA SER A 65 -6.18 -10.46 -14.18
C SER A 65 -5.33 -9.48 -13.38
N PHE A 66 -4.14 -9.90 -12.93
CA PHE A 66 -3.19 -9.01 -12.28
C PHE A 66 -2.72 -7.87 -13.21
N TYR A 67 -2.37 -8.13 -14.47
CA TYR A 67 -1.97 -7.07 -15.39
C TYR A 67 -3.07 -6.05 -15.64
N HIS A 68 -4.32 -6.48 -15.75
CA HIS A 68 -5.46 -5.57 -15.85
C HIS A 68 -5.59 -4.69 -14.60
N HIS A 69 -5.52 -5.30 -13.42
CA HIS A 69 -5.57 -4.55 -12.16
C HIS A 69 -4.38 -3.60 -12.01
N PHE A 70 -3.16 -4.06 -12.32
CA PHE A 70 -1.95 -3.25 -12.23
C PHE A 70 -2.00 -2.02 -13.15
N SER A 71 -2.55 -2.20 -14.36
CA SER A 71 -2.79 -1.08 -15.27
C SER A 71 -3.85 -0.11 -14.74
N ASP A 72 -4.93 -0.62 -14.11
CA ASP A 72 -5.90 0.21 -13.41
C ASP A 72 -5.22 1.04 -12.32
N LEU A 73 -4.36 0.43 -11.49
CA LEU A 73 -3.63 1.15 -10.43
C LEU A 73 -2.75 2.27 -10.98
N ILE A 74 -2.04 2.04 -12.09
CA ILE A 74 -1.22 3.07 -12.73
C ILE A 74 -2.12 4.25 -13.15
N ILE A 75 -3.21 3.97 -13.84
CA ILE A 75 -4.11 5.00 -14.36
C ILE A 75 -4.86 5.73 -13.23
N GLU A 76 -5.28 5.02 -12.21
CA GLU A 76 -5.94 5.61 -11.04
C GLU A 76 -4.95 6.46 -10.22
N SER A 77 -3.68 6.05 -10.14
CA SER A 77 -2.62 6.86 -9.52
C SER A 77 -2.37 8.17 -10.31
N LEU A 78 -2.44 8.13 -11.65
CA LEU A 78 -2.40 9.34 -12.46
C LEU A 78 -3.63 10.23 -12.19
N LYS A 79 -4.81 9.66 -12.07
CA LYS A 79 -6.02 10.41 -11.67
C LYS A 79 -5.86 11.09 -10.31
N GLY A 80 -5.08 10.52 -9.40
CA GLY A 80 -4.76 11.10 -8.09
C GLY A 80 -4.19 12.52 -8.16
N PHE A 81 -3.49 12.91 -9.24
CA PHE A 81 -2.99 14.27 -9.41
C PHE A 81 -4.10 15.32 -9.51
N THR A 82 -5.24 14.99 -10.10
CA THR A 82 -6.34 15.95 -10.38
C THR A 82 -7.65 15.60 -9.70
N ILE A 83 -7.77 14.43 -9.08
CA ILE A 83 -9.00 13.99 -8.39
C ILE A 83 -9.44 15.04 -7.37
N SER A 84 -10.74 15.34 -7.32
CA SER A 84 -11.33 16.21 -6.31
C SER A 84 -11.72 15.43 -5.05
N GLU A 85 -11.95 16.16 -3.95
CA GLU A 85 -12.42 15.59 -2.69
C GLU A 85 -13.77 14.84 -2.88
N ASN A 86 -14.70 15.43 -3.60
CA ASN A 86 -15.98 14.79 -3.89
C ASN A 86 -15.83 13.49 -4.72
N GLN A 87 -14.88 13.49 -5.66
CA GLN A 87 -14.62 12.31 -6.48
C GLN A 87 -14.00 11.17 -5.66
N ILE A 88 -13.02 11.46 -4.80
CA ILE A 88 -12.37 10.42 -3.99
C ILE A 88 -13.34 9.89 -2.91
N LYS A 89 -14.19 10.74 -2.32
CA LYS A 89 -15.24 10.32 -1.37
C LYS A 89 -16.24 9.35 -2.00
N LYS A 90 -16.59 9.52 -3.28
CA LYS A 90 -17.47 8.61 -4.01
C LYS A 90 -16.80 7.29 -4.39
N LYS A 91 -15.47 7.27 -4.52
CA LYS A 91 -14.71 6.09 -4.96
C LYS A 91 -14.23 5.21 -3.81
N ILE A 92 -14.03 5.79 -2.64
CA ILE A 92 -13.50 5.09 -1.49
C ILE A 92 -14.37 5.36 -0.28
N SER A 93 -14.93 4.30 0.32
CA SER A 93 -15.61 4.34 1.61
C SER A 93 -14.73 3.74 2.71
N ILE A 94 -14.99 4.13 3.95
CA ILE A 94 -14.37 3.55 5.15
C ILE A 94 -15.51 2.99 6.00
N LYS A 95 -15.49 1.67 6.25
CA LYS A 95 -16.62 0.95 6.86
C LYS A 95 -16.73 1.13 8.38
N ASN A 96 -15.58 1.22 9.04
CA ASN A 96 -15.50 1.19 10.51
C ASN A 96 -14.45 2.18 11.00
N LYS A 97 -14.61 3.45 10.62
CA LYS A 97 -13.66 4.51 10.99
C LYS A 97 -13.57 4.74 12.51
N GLU A 98 -14.58 4.33 13.28
CA GLU A 98 -14.61 4.37 14.74
C GLU A 98 -13.42 3.63 15.35
N VAL A 99 -12.99 2.48 14.78
CA VAL A 99 -11.83 1.72 15.29
C VAL A 99 -10.58 2.60 15.38
N LEU A 100 -10.39 3.53 14.45
CA LEU A 100 -9.27 4.45 14.47
C LEU A 100 -9.60 5.73 15.26
N ASN A 101 -10.80 6.28 15.07
CA ASN A 101 -11.19 7.55 15.65
C ASN A 101 -11.33 7.50 17.19
N ASP A 102 -11.66 6.33 17.75
CA ASP A 102 -11.71 6.14 19.22
C ASP A 102 -10.33 6.31 19.87
N PHE A 103 -9.25 5.93 19.20
CA PHE A 103 -7.90 6.21 19.65
C PHE A 103 -7.60 7.73 19.59
N ALA A 104 -8.05 8.41 18.54
CA ALA A 104 -7.87 9.85 18.43
C ALA A 104 -8.62 10.62 19.53
N LEU A 105 -9.84 10.21 19.87
CA LEU A 105 -10.62 10.82 20.96
C LEU A 105 -9.94 10.65 22.32
N LYS A 106 -9.17 9.59 22.51
CA LYS A 106 -8.35 9.34 23.70
C LYS A 106 -6.98 10.04 23.65
N GLY A 107 -6.71 10.83 22.60
CA GLY A 107 -5.41 11.48 22.41
C GLY A 107 -4.27 10.53 22.06
N GLN A 108 -4.56 9.29 21.66
CA GLN A 108 -3.57 8.26 21.39
C GLN A 108 -3.09 8.30 19.94
N ASN A 109 -1.78 8.20 19.75
CA ASN A 109 -1.19 7.96 18.44
C ASN A 109 -1.35 6.49 18.04
N VAL A 110 -1.37 6.20 16.73
CA VAL A 110 -1.59 4.86 16.19
C VAL A 110 -0.60 4.56 15.06
N ILE A 111 -0.16 3.32 14.94
CA ILE A 111 0.50 2.81 13.74
C ILE A 111 -0.55 2.14 12.86
N LEU A 112 -0.66 2.62 11.61
CA LEU A 112 -1.40 1.95 10.55
C LEU A 112 -0.44 1.09 9.75
N ILE A 113 -0.71 -0.21 9.65
CA ILE A 113 0.11 -1.12 8.89
C ILE A 113 -0.70 -1.70 7.74
N GLY A 114 -0.12 -1.72 6.53
CA GLY A 114 -0.78 -2.23 5.34
C GLY A 114 0.20 -2.78 4.30
N GLY A 115 -0.35 -3.43 3.30
CA GLY A 115 0.38 -3.94 2.15
C GLY A 115 0.08 -3.17 0.87
N HIS A 116 0.87 -3.44 -0.18
CA HIS A 116 0.62 -2.92 -1.53
C HIS A 116 -0.47 -3.78 -2.22
N PHE A 117 -1.65 -3.74 -1.63
CA PHE A 117 -2.83 -4.51 -2.03
C PHE A 117 -3.95 -3.56 -2.47
N ASN A 118 -4.64 -3.86 -3.57
CA ASN A 118 -5.64 -2.99 -4.19
C ASN A 118 -5.11 -1.57 -4.46
N ASN A 119 -5.93 -0.53 -4.30
CA ASN A 119 -5.51 0.86 -4.56
C ASN A 119 -5.06 1.57 -3.28
N TRP A 120 -3.87 1.22 -2.78
CA TRP A 120 -3.26 1.86 -1.60
C TRP A 120 -2.98 3.36 -1.81
N GLU A 121 -2.71 3.82 -3.06
CA GLU A 121 -2.42 5.24 -3.33
C GLU A 121 -3.64 6.13 -3.07
N MET A 122 -4.78 5.79 -3.67
CA MET A 122 -6.02 6.54 -3.44
C MET A 122 -6.53 6.36 -2.01
N SER A 123 -6.35 5.16 -1.43
CA SER A 123 -6.72 4.88 -0.05
C SER A 123 -5.97 5.78 0.92
N ALA A 124 -4.67 5.94 0.75
CA ALA A 124 -3.86 6.85 1.57
C ALA A 124 -4.29 8.31 1.41
N GLN A 125 -4.65 8.75 0.20
CA GLN A 125 -5.20 10.10 -0.02
C GLN A 125 -6.56 10.32 0.66
N LYS A 126 -7.39 9.28 0.78
CA LYS A 126 -8.72 9.36 1.38
C LYS A 126 -8.70 9.47 2.90
N LEU A 127 -7.75 8.81 3.56
CA LEU A 127 -7.72 8.70 5.03
C LEU A 127 -7.81 10.04 5.75
N PRO A 128 -7.09 11.11 5.37
CA PRO A 128 -7.15 12.39 6.08
C PRO A 128 -8.52 13.07 6.04
N LEU A 129 -9.38 12.70 5.12
CA LEU A 129 -10.73 13.27 4.98
C LEU A 129 -11.76 12.66 5.94
N GLU A 130 -11.43 11.56 6.61
CA GLU A 130 -12.37 10.78 7.43
C GLU A 130 -11.82 10.43 8.81
N CYS A 131 -10.51 10.52 9.02
CA CYS A 131 -9.86 10.15 10.27
C CYS A 131 -9.52 11.41 11.09
N ASN A 132 -9.69 11.31 12.41
CA ASN A 132 -9.44 12.44 13.34
C ASN A 132 -7.95 12.62 13.67
N HIS A 133 -7.09 11.67 13.29
CA HIS A 133 -5.64 11.78 13.44
C HIS A 133 -5.02 12.69 12.37
N GLU A 134 -3.89 13.29 12.68
CA GLU A 134 -2.97 13.75 11.64
C GLU A 134 -2.33 12.53 10.98
N LEU A 135 -2.49 12.41 9.65
CA LEU A 135 -2.05 11.26 8.87
C LEU A 135 -0.66 11.47 8.29
N PHE A 136 0.21 10.49 8.50
CA PHE A 136 1.55 10.47 7.96
C PHE A 136 1.81 9.13 7.25
N ALA A 137 2.59 9.14 6.19
CA ALA A 137 3.05 7.92 5.53
C ALA A 137 4.57 7.92 5.39
N ILE A 138 5.19 6.82 5.80
CA ILE A 138 6.62 6.62 5.61
C ILE A 138 6.83 6.22 4.14
N TYR A 139 7.78 6.90 3.49
CA TYR A 139 8.08 6.63 2.10
C TYR A 139 9.58 6.68 1.81
N LYS A 140 9.98 5.96 0.77
CA LYS A 140 11.33 6.07 0.21
C LYS A 140 11.33 7.18 -0.86
N PRO A 141 12.08 8.26 -0.69
CA PRO A 141 12.19 9.31 -1.69
C PRO A 141 12.63 8.78 -3.06
N LEU A 142 12.01 9.30 -4.12
CA LEU A 142 12.41 8.95 -5.48
C LEU A 142 13.75 9.62 -5.82
N SER A 143 14.58 8.92 -6.59
CA SER A 143 15.84 9.48 -7.11
C SER A 143 15.60 10.73 -7.99
N ASN A 144 14.51 10.74 -8.72
CA ASN A 144 14.09 11.89 -9.50
C ASN A 144 13.36 12.91 -8.62
N LYS A 145 14.05 13.98 -8.22
CA LYS A 145 13.52 15.02 -7.31
C LYS A 145 12.25 15.71 -7.83
N PHE A 146 12.12 15.88 -9.17
CA PHE A 146 10.91 16.48 -9.75
C PHE A 146 9.69 15.59 -9.53
N PHE A 147 9.77 14.31 -9.86
CA PHE A 147 8.68 13.37 -9.64
C PHE A 147 8.43 13.11 -8.15
N ASP A 148 9.48 13.11 -7.31
CA ASP A 148 9.31 13.02 -5.86
C ASP A 148 8.43 14.16 -5.34
N LYS A 149 8.73 15.42 -5.75
CA LYS A 149 7.92 16.59 -5.38
C LYS A 149 6.47 16.46 -5.86
N LYS A 150 6.26 16.02 -7.12
CA LYS A 150 4.92 15.85 -7.68
C LYS A 150 4.12 14.77 -6.98
N MET A 151 4.72 13.61 -6.68
CA MET A 151 4.08 12.53 -5.93
C MET A 151 3.74 12.95 -4.50
N LYS A 152 4.65 13.63 -3.80
CA LYS A 152 4.36 14.19 -2.47
C LYS A 152 3.18 15.16 -2.49
N SER A 153 3.16 16.07 -3.47
CA SER A 153 2.05 17.02 -3.64
C SER A 153 0.72 16.30 -3.92
N SER A 154 0.73 15.27 -4.78
CA SER A 154 -0.47 14.47 -5.06
C SER A 154 -0.97 13.74 -3.82
N ARG A 155 -0.10 13.01 -3.11
CA ARG A 155 -0.46 12.28 -1.89
C ARG A 155 -0.92 13.21 -0.77
N GLY A 156 -0.27 14.37 -0.64
CA GLY A 156 -0.58 15.37 0.38
C GLY A 156 -1.80 16.25 0.11
N LYS A 157 -2.46 16.08 -1.03
CA LYS A 157 -3.55 16.96 -1.50
C LYS A 157 -4.68 17.14 -0.50
N PHE A 158 -4.99 16.12 0.27
CA PHE A 158 -6.07 16.13 1.25
C PHE A 158 -5.56 16.03 2.70
N GLY A 159 -4.28 16.34 2.93
CA GLY A 159 -3.72 16.44 4.29
C GLY A 159 -2.78 15.30 4.70
N LEU A 160 -2.52 14.30 3.84
CA LEU A 160 -1.51 13.28 4.14
C LEU A 160 -0.11 13.89 4.12
N LYS A 161 0.64 13.72 5.20
CA LYS A 161 2.03 14.19 5.32
C LYS A 161 3.01 13.04 5.06
N MET A 162 4.11 13.32 4.36
CA MET A 162 5.07 12.29 3.93
C MET A 162 6.35 12.37 4.77
N ILE A 163 6.73 11.26 5.43
CA ILE A 163 7.96 11.15 6.21
C ILE A 163 8.99 10.35 5.39
N PRO A 164 10.15 10.95 5.04
CA PRO A 164 11.24 10.17 4.44
C PRO A 164 11.69 9.06 5.37
N MET A 165 11.90 7.85 4.85
CA MET A 165 12.28 6.68 5.65
C MET A 165 13.48 6.93 6.58
N LYS A 166 14.46 7.74 6.14
CA LYS A 166 15.64 8.08 6.95
C LYS A 166 15.32 8.97 8.15
N GLU A 167 14.20 9.71 8.11
CA GLU A 167 13.80 10.66 9.16
C GLU A 167 12.82 10.04 10.17
N THR A 168 12.37 8.81 9.92
CA THR A 168 11.34 8.13 10.73
C THR A 168 11.68 8.17 12.22
N LYS A 169 12.91 7.80 12.61
CA LYS A 169 13.33 7.78 14.02
C LYS A 169 13.20 9.15 14.71
N ASN A 170 13.62 10.21 14.01
CA ASN A 170 13.57 11.57 14.55
C ASN A 170 12.11 12.02 14.69
N TYR A 171 11.28 11.67 13.70
CA TYR A 171 9.87 12.04 13.68
C TYR A 171 9.08 11.46 14.87
N PHE A 172 9.32 10.20 15.24
CA PHE A 172 8.68 9.58 16.41
C PHE A 172 9.03 10.25 17.73
N LYS A 173 10.18 10.93 17.84
CA LYS A 173 10.62 11.63 19.03
C LYS A 173 10.06 13.04 19.17
N THR A 174 9.44 13.59 18.13
CA THR A 174 8.86 14.95 18.21
C THR A 174 7.55 14.93 18.98
N SER A 175 7.34 15.93 19.85
CA SER A 175 6.05 16.17 20.49
C SER A 175 4.98 16.53 19.46
N ASN A 176 3.74 16.28 19.77
CA ASN A 176 2.59 16.64 18.94
C ASN A 176 1.42 17.13 19.80
N THR A 177 0.70 18.09 19.25
CA THR A 177 -0.52 18.64 19.86
C THR A 177 -1.78 17.86 19.47
N LYS A 178 -1.74 17.13 18.36
CA LYS A 178 -2.83 16.29 17.85
C LYS A 178 -2.37 14.85 17.72
N PRO A 179 -3.24 13.87 17.98
CA PRO A 179 -2.89 12.47 17.80
C PRO A 179 -2.51 12.18 16.34
N ARG A 180 -1.52 11.34 16.15
CA ARG A 180 -0.94 10.97 14.84
C ARG A 180 -1.28 9.53 14.49
N ALA A 181 -1.56 9.27 13.22
CA ALA A 181 -1.56 7.92 12.66
C ALA A 181 -0.48 7.83 11.57
N ILE A 182 0.46 6.89 11.75
CA ILE A 182 1.61 6.73 10.84
C ILE A 182 1.46 5.44 10.05
N ILE A 183 1.40 5.57 8.71
CA ILE A 183 1.21 4.46 7.78
C ILE A 183 2.56 3.84 7.44
N PHE A 184 2.65 2.51 7.63
CA PHE A 184 3.75 1.66 7.22
C PHE A 184 3.31 0.70 6.12
N GLY A 185 3.94 0.77 4.95
CA GLY A 185 3.85 -0.26 3.91
C GLY A 185 4.89 -1.35 4.20
N SER A 186 4.49 -2.44 4.86
CA SER A 186 5.43 -3.40 5.45
C SER A 186 5.63 -4.68 4.63
N ASP A 187 4.97 -4.83 3.49
CA ASP A 187 4.99 -6.06 2.67
C ASP A 187 6.12 -6.11 1.63
N GLN A 188 6.94 -5.07 1.51
CA GLN A 188 8.10 -5.12 0.65
C GLN A 188 9.29 -5.79 1.34
N ARG A 189 10.20 -6.34 0.52
CA ARG A 189 11.38 -7.03 1.06
C ARG A 189 12.29 -6.06 1.81
N PRO A 190 12.88 -6.48 2.92
CA PRO A 190 13.95 -5.74 3.59
C PRO A 190 15.18 -5.58 2.68
N SER A 191 15.91 -4.48 2.85
CA SER A 191 17.21 -4.30 2.18
C SER A 191 18.32 -5.12 2.82
N ASN A 192 18.20 -5.36 4.15
CA ASN A 192 19.13 -6.17 4.94
C ASN A 192 18.35 -7.32 5.61
N PRO A 193 18.66 -8.59 5.30
CA PRO A 193 17.99 -9.75 5.88
C PRO A 193 18.18 -9.87 7.39
N LYS A 194 19.28 -9.37 7.95
CA LYS A 194 19.56 -9.40 9.41
C LYS A 194 18.57 -8.56 10.23
N ASN A 195 17.95 -7.56 9.61
CA ASN A 195 16.99 -6.67 10.26
C ASN A 195 15.53 -7.03 9.94
N ALA A 196 15.30 -8.22 9.41
CA ALA A 196 13.99 -8.74 9.06
C ALA A 196 13.44 -9.66 10.14
N HIS A 197 12.13 -9.62 10.34
CA HIS A 197 11.42 -10.72 10.99
C HIS A 197 11.04 -11.74 9.92
N TRP A 198 11.38 -13.02 10.17
CA TRP A 198 11.15 -14.09 9.20
C TRP A 198 9.97 -14.96 9.66
N THR A 199 9.01 -15.14 8.77
CA THR A 199 7.84 -15.99 8.99
C THR A 199 7.37 -16.63 7.69
N ASN A 200 6.54 -17.66 7.76
CA ASN A 200 5.90 -18.23 6.58
C ASN A 200 4.84 -17.25 6.05
N PHE A 201 4.85 -17.00 4.73
CA PHE A 201 3.89 -16.14 4.07
C PHE A 201 3.73 -16.60 2.62
N LEU A 202 2.51 -16.93 2.23
CA LEU A 202 2.20 -17.47 0.90
C LEU A 202 3.09 -18.67 0.55
N ASN A 203 3.16 -19.65 1.45
CA ASN A 203 3.95 -20.88 1.33
C ASN A 203 5.47 -20.68 1.17
N GLN A 204 6.02 -19.55 1.61
CA GLN A 204 7.44 -19.24 1.46
C GLN A 204 8.00 -18.60 2.73
N ASP A 205 9.23 -18.97 3.14
CA ASP A 205 9.96 -18.27 4.20
C ASP A 205 10.22 -16.82 3.75
N THR A 206 9.70 -15.86 4.52
CA THR A 206 9.58 -14.48 4.08
C THR A 206 10.05 -13.51 5.16
N GLY A 207 11.06 -12.70 4.81
CA GLY A 207 11.51 -11.62 5.68
C GLY A 207 10.60 -10.39 5.56
N PHE A 208 10.11 -9.88 6.68
CA PHE A 208 9.33 -8.66 6.77
C PHE A 208 10.10 -7.50 7.39
N LEU A 209 9.76 -6.26 6.98
CA LEU A 209 10.28 -5.05 7.61
C LEU A 209 9.79 -4.95 9.06
N PHE A 210 10.71 -4.86 10.01
CA PHE A 210 10.40 -4.86 11.45
C PHE A 210 10.09 -3.47 12.01
N GLY A 211 10.13 -2.43 11.19
CA GLY A 211 10.03 -1.04 11.64
C GLY A 211 8.71 -0.71 12.35
N ALA A 212 7.58 -1.19 11.84
CA ALA A 212 6.27 -0.93 12.44
C ALA A 212 6.18 -1.48 13.87
N GLU A 213 6.56 -2.74 14.08
CA GLU A 213 6.57 -3.36 15.41
C GLU A 213 7.55 -2.68 16.36
N LYS A 214 8.77 -2.38 15.87
CA LYS A 214 9.78 -1.69 16.67
C LYS A 214 9.24 -0.39 17.26
N TYR A 215 8.68 0.48 16.42
CA TYR A 215 8.16 1.76 16.88
C TYR A 215 6.88 1.61 17.70
N ALA A 216 6.01 0.65 17.38
CA ALA A 216 4.83 0.34 18.17
C ALA A 216 5.23 0.03 19.63
N LYS A 217 6.19 -0.86 19.82
CA LYS A 217 6.67 -1.26 21.15
C LYS A 217 7.44 -0.16 21.87
N GLU A 218 8.34 0.56 21.15
CA GLU A 218 9.16 1.63 21.72
C GLU A 218 8.28 2.76 22.28
N PHE A 219 7.23 3.16 21.54
CA PHE A 219 6.38 4.29 21.88
C PHE A 219 5.01 3.89 22.46
N ASN A 220 4.72 2.61 22.58
CA ASN A 220 3.45 2.06 23.03
C ASN A 220 2.25 2.55 22.22
N TRP A 221 2.37 2.57 20.90
CA TRP A 221 1.28 2.98 20.01
C TRP A 221 0.51 1.77 19.49
N PRO A 222 -0.83 1.75 19.68
CA PRO A 222 -1.69 0.73 19.09
C PRO A 222 -1.38 0.51 17.61
N VAL A 223 -1.58 -0.74 17.15
CA VAL A 223 -1.33 -1.13 15.76
C VAL A 223 -2.63 -1.60 15.13
N VAL A 224 -2.98 -0.98 14.01
CA VAL A 224 -4.20 -1.26 13.24
C VAL A 224 -3.83 -1.64 11.81
N TYR A 225 -4.33 -2.76 11.33
CA TYR A 225 -4.22 -3.20 9.95
C TYR A 225 -5.25 -2.49 9.07
N VAL A 226 -4.84 -2.09 7.86
CA VAL A 226 -5.71 -1.48 6.86
C VAL A 226 -5.94 -2.47 5.73
N SER A 227 -7.12 -3.09 5.72
CA SER A 227 -7.60 -3.92 4.61
C SER A 227 -8.27 -3.05 3.55
N ILE A 228 -8.02 -3.34 2.27
CA ILE A 228 -8.61 -2.63 1.13
C ILE A 228 -9.32 -3.65 0.25
N GLN A 229 -10.63 -3.51 0.08
CA GLN A 229 -11.44 -4.37 -0.76
C GLN A 229 -11.89 -3.63 -2.03
N LYS A 230 -11.77 -4.27 -3.19
CA LYS A 230 -12.30 -3.74 -4.45
C LYS A 230 -13.75 -4.17 -4.59
N LEU A 231 -14.67 -3.21 -4.60
CA LEU A 231 -16.11 -3.46 -4.82
C LEU A 231 -16.40 -3.63 -6.32
N LYS A 232 -15.87 -2.72 -7.10
CA LYS A 232 -15.91 -2.72 -8.57
C LYS A 232 -14.73 -1.88 -9.08
N ARG A 233 -14.54 -1.84 -10.37
CA ARG A 233 -13.46 -1.04 -10.99
C ARG A 233 -13.51 0.41 -10.50
N GLY A 234 -12.43 0.89 -9.86
CA GLY A 234 -12.30 2.24 -9.34
C GLY A 234 -13.09 2.55 -8.07
N HIS A 235 -13.66 1.55 -7.41
CA HIS A 235 -14.36 1.74 -6.13
C HIS A 235 -13.86 0.72 -5.11
N TYR A 236 -13.56 1.21 -3.91
CA TYR A 236 -12.91 0.45 -2.86
C TYR A 236 -13.52 0.73 -1.50
N ASP A 237 -13.53 -0.29 -0.64
CA ASP A 237 -13.84 -0.16 0.79
C ASP A 237 -12.57 -0.34 1.60
N LEU A 238 -12.35 0.52 2.57
CA LEU A 238 -11.34 0.36 3.60
C LEU A 238 -11.99 -0.18 4.87
N LYS A 239 -11.28 -1.10 5.52
CA LYS A 239 -11.63 -1.63 6.83
C LYS A 239 -10.41 -1.61 7.73
N PHE A 240 -10.60 -1.18 8.97
CA PHE A 240 -9.57 -1.22 10.02
C PHE A 240 -9.75 -2.46 10.87
N GLU A 241 -8.66 -3.16 11.15
CA GLU A 241 -8.65 -4.34 12.02
C GLU A 241 -7.56 -4.15 13.07
N LEU A 242 -7.97 -4.13 14.36
CA LEU A 242 -7.02 -3.95 15.46
C LEU A 242 -6.09 -5.17 15.55
N ILE A 243 -4.78 -4.95 15.48
CA ILE A 243 -3.79 -5.99 15.76
C ILE A 243 -3.53 -6.05 17.27
N THR A 244 -3.22 -4.91 17.88
CA THR A 244 -3.05 -4.80 19.33
C THR A 244 -3.24 -3.36 19.82
N SER A 245 -3.84 -3.21 20.98
CA SER A 245 -3.93 -1.93 21.70
C SER A 245 -2.76 -1.71 22.68
N ASN A 246 -2.01 -2.77 23.02
CA ASN A 246 -0.89 -2.72 23.94
C ASN A 246 0.33 -3.46 23.36
N PRO A 247 1.07 -2.85 22.43
CA PRO A 247 2.17 -3.51 21.73
C PRO A 247 3.35 -3.87 22.64
N LYS A 248 3.51 -3.24 23.80
CA LYS A 248 4.61 -3.53 24.73
C LYS A 248 4.58 -4.96 25.29
N VAL A 249 3.39 -5.52 25.50
CA VAL A 249 3.23 -6.86 26.07
C VAL A 249 3.30 -7.95 25.01
N GLU A 250 3.19 -7.62 23.74
CA GLU A 250 3.25 -8.60 22.68
C GLU A 250 4.64 -9.24 22.60
N PRO A 251 4.74 -10.55 22.35
CA PRO A 251 6.01 -11.20 22.04
C PRO A 251 6.69 -10.54 20.82
N SER A 252 8.02 -10.61 20.76
CA SER A 252 8.76 -10.08 19.60
C SER A 252 8.39 -10.85 18.32
N GLY A 253 8.06 -10.10 17.26
CA GLY A 253 7.62 -10.65 15.98
C GLY A 253 6.11 -10.82 15.85
N LYS A 254 5.37 -10.86 16.95
CA LYS A 254 3.93 -11.17 16.95
C LYS A 254 3.10 -10.17 16.14
N ILE A 255 3.41 -8.89 16.22
CA ILE A 255 2.70 -7.83 15.48
C ILE A 255 2.91 -8.02 13.96
N ILE A 256 4.15 -8.31 13.54
CA ILE A 256 4.46 -8.55 12.12
C ILE A 256 3.83 -9.84 11.62
N GLU A 257 3.80 -10.91 12.43
CA GLU A 257 3.12 -12.17 12.09
C GLU A 257 1.61 -11.97 11.91
N SER A 258 0.99 -11.20 12.81
CA SER A 258 -0.44 -10.85 12.69
C SER A 258 -0.71 -10.05 11.41
N PHE A 259 0.14 -9.06 11.12
CA PHE A 259 0.07 -8.31 9.85
C PHE A 259 0.22 -9.24 8.63
N ALA A 260 1.21 -10.14 8.65
CA ALA A 260 1.43 -11.09 7.56
C ALA A 260 0.20 -11.98 7.35
N SER A 261 -0.39 -12.50 8.43
CA SER A 261 -1.61 -13.32 8.39
C SER A 261 -2.81 -12.57 7.81
N PHE A 262 -3.05 -11.31 8.20
CA PHE A 262 -4.15 -10.51 7.67
C PHE A 262 -3.96 -10.19 6.18
N LEU A 263 -2.74 -9.83 5.79
CA LEU A 263 -2.42 -9.57 4.39
C LEU A 263 -2.52 -10.85 3.54
N GLU A 264 -2.04 -11.98 4.06
CA GLU A 264 -2.13 -13.28 3.39
C GLU A 264 -3.59 -13.68 3.16
N ARG A 265 -4.45 -13.54 4.16
CA ARG A 265 -5.89 -13.74 4.04
C ARG A 265 -6.49 -12.91 2.90
N ASP A 266 -6.16 -11.61 2.85
CA ASP A 266 -6.68 -10.71 1.82
C ASP A 266 -6.16 -11.10 0.42
N ILE A 267 -4.89 -11.53 0.31
CA ILE A 267 -4.30 -12.02 -0.95
C ILE A 267 -4.92 -13.34 -1.38
N ILE A 268 -5.15 -14.30 -0.48
CA ILE A 268 -5.76 -15.58 -0.81
C ILE A 268 -7.17 -15.37 -1.33
N ASN A 269 -7.95 -14.46 -0.72
CA ASN A 269 -9.30 -14.14 -1.13
C ASN A 269 -9.38 -13.43 -2.48
N SER A 270 -8.37 -12.63 -2.84
CA SER A 270 -8.37 -11.85 -4.09
C SER A 270 -6.94 -11.68 -4.64
N PRO A 271 -6.33 -12.78 -5.11
CA PRO A 271 -4.90 -12.83 -5.38
C PRO A 271 -4.44 -11.91 -6.52
N GLN A 272 -5.33 -11.53 -7.45
CA GLN A 272 -5.01 -10.61 -8.55
C GLN A 272 -4.70 -9.19 -8.09
N PHE A 273 -4.94 -8.84 -6.82
CA PHE A 273 -4.88 -7.45 -6.36
C PHE A 273 -3.61 -7.10 -5.57
N TRP A 274 -2.70 -8.06 -5.34
CA TRP A 274 -1.41 -7.77 -4.69
C TRP A 274 -0.33 -7.41 -5.71
N LEU A 275 0.70 -6.67 -5.28
CA LEU A 275 1.77 -6.15 -6.16
C LEU A 275 2.79 -7.24 -6.57
N TRP A 276 2.37 -8.18 -7.40
CA TRP A 276 3.18 -9.31 -7.86
C TRP A 276 4.44 -8.93 -8.67
N THR A 277 4.53 -7.68 -9.12
CA THR A 277 5.73 -7.16 -9.79
C THR A 277 6.91 -6.99 -8.86
N HIS A 278 6.68 -6.87 -7.54
CA HIS A 278 7.77 -6.77 -6.58
C HIS A 278 8.53 -8.09 -6.47
N ASN A 279 9.88 -8.05 -6.58
CA ASN A 279 10.71 -9.25 -6.40
C ASN A 279 10.86 -9.55 -4.90
N ARG A 280 9.75 -10.03 -4.29
CA ARG A 280 9.55 -10.17 -2.85
C ARG A 280 10.53 -11.15 -2.22
N TRP A 281 10.75 -12.28 -2.88
CA TRP A 281 11.59 -13.38 -2.39
C TRP A 281 12.97 -13.42 -3.07
N LYS A 282 13.55 -12.24 -3.34
CA LYS A 282 14.95 -12.14 -3.84
C LYS A 282 15.95 -12.44 -2.73
N ILE A 283 15.63 -12.08 -1.49
CA ILE A 283 16.46 -12.31 -0.32
C ILE A 283 15.97 -13.59 0.35
N ILE A 284 16.88 -14.44 0.74
CA ILE A 284 16.66 -15.67 1.49
C ILE A 284 17.21 -15.48 2.91
N ARG A 285 16.71 -16.27 3.83
CA ARG A 285 17.26 -16.37 5.18
C ARG A 285 18.59 -17.10 5.10
N ASN A 286 19.64 -16.50 5.67
CA ASN A 286 20.96 -17.14 5.77
C ASN A 286 20.97 -18.14 6.92
#